data_2d5b449585bd9c7c4a8e74d125edde63
#
_entry.id   2d5b449585bd9c7c4a8e74d125edde63
#
_cell.length_a   1.000
_cell.length_b   1.000
_cell.length_c   1.000
_cell.angle_alpha   90.00
_cell.angle_beta   90.00
_cell.angle_gamma   90.00
#
_symmetry.space_group_name_H-M   'P 1'
#
loop_
_entity.id
_entity.type
_entity.pdbx_description
1 polymer ?
#
loop_
_entity_poly.entity_id
_entity_poly.type
_entity_poly.pdbx_seq_one_letter_code
_entity_poly.pdbx_strand_id
1 'polypeptide(L)'
;MSDLTIKVNIANRPYRLKIRSEEEEEQIRKSAEHIDSLINDYGGKYHYNDHQDLLAMIALQLANNSLSLTAQIDYRDNEMSDQLKEIDLFLSSNMS
;
A
#
# COMPACT_ATOMS: atom_id res chain seq x y z
N MET A 1 -2.72 -27.46 -0.48
CA MET A 1 -3.89 -26.86 0.11
C MET A 1 -4.70 -26.07 -0.90
N SER A 2 -6.00 -26.23 -0.83
CA SER A 2 -6.88 -25.55 -1.76
C SER A 2 -6.97 -24.07 -1.41
N ASP A 3 -6.98 -23.24 -2.45
CA ASP A 3 -7.25 -21.83 -2.30
C ASP A 3 -8.69 -21.63 -1.89
N LEU A 4 -8.93 -20.62 -1.06
CA LEU A 4 -10.26 -20.22 -0.66
C LEU A 4 -10.75 -19.13 -1.62
N THR A 5 -12.05 -19.13 -1.88
CA THR A 5 -12.68 -18.09 -2.69
C THR A 5 -13.57 -17.25 -1.79
N ILE A 6 -13.39 -15.93 -1.83
CA ILE A 6 -14.22 -15.01 -1.08
C ILE A 6 -14.94 -14.06 -2.05
N LYS A 7 -16.05 -13.54 -1.57
CA LYS A 7 -16.81 -12.53 -2.31
C LYS A 7 -16.63 -11.19 -1.61
N VAL A 8 -16.18 -10.19 -2.34
CA VAL A 8 -15.91 -8.86 -1.81
C VAL A 8 -16.56 -7.82 -2.69
N ASN A 9 -17.24 -6.86 -2.07
CA ASN A 9 -17.78 -5.71 -2.79
C ASN A 9 -16.75 -4.61 -2.84
N ILE A 10 -16.45 -4.16 -4.05
CA ILE A 10 -15.50 -3.06 -4.28
C ILE A 10 -16.19 -2.07 -5.22
N ALA A 11 -16.33 -0.83 -4.78
CA ALA A 11 -16.98 0.22 -5.57
C ALA A 11 -18.39 -0.20 -6.00
N ASN A 12 -19.15 -0.79 -5.09
CA ASN A 12 -20.52 -1.27 -5.26
C ASN A 12 -20.68 -2.43 -6.25
N ARG A 13 -19.60 -3.14 -6.58
CA ARG A 13 -19.66 -4.31 -7.43
C ARG A 13 -19.10 -5.52 -6.70
N PRO A 14 -19.74 -6.69 -6.84
CA PRO A 14 -19.23 -7.90 -6.23
C PRO A 14 -18.13 -8.52 -7.07
N TYR A 15 -17.08 -9.00 -6.40
CA TYR A 15 -15.97 -9.70 -7.04
C TYR A 15 -15.68 -10.98 -6.27
N ARG A 16 -15.33 -12.03 -6.99
CA ARG A 16 -14.84 -13.26 -6.40
C ARG A 16 -13.35 -13.30 -6.53
N LEU A 17 -12.69 -13.46 -5.39
CA LEU A 17 -11.23 -13.45 -5.32
C LEU A 17 -10.75 -14.72 -4.67
N LYS A 18 -9.66 -15.26 -5.22
CA LYS A 18 -8.98 -16.41 -4.62
C LYS A 18 -7.97 -15.90 -3.62
N ILE A 19 -7.98 -16.48 -2.45
CA ILE A 19 -7.06 -16.12 -1.38
C ILE A 19 -6.33 -17.37 -0.88
N ARG A 20 -5.20 -17.18 -0.23
CA ARG A 20 -4.35 -18.26 0.25
C ARG A 20 -4.49 -18.50 1.75
N SER A 21 -4.95 -17.49 2.49
CA SER A 21 -5.03 -17.57 3.94
C SER A 21 -6.11 -16.64 4.49
N GLU A 22 -6.46 -16.86 5.76
CA GLU A 22 -7.41 -15.97 6.45
C GLU A 22 -6.81 -14.57 6.64
N GLU A 23 -5.50 -14.48 6.78
CA GLU A 23 -4.81 -13.20 6.91
C GLU A 23 -4.93 -12.39 5.63
N GLU A 24 -4.81 -13.05 4.48
CA GLU A 24 -4.99 -12.41 3.18
C GLU A 24 -6.44 -11.96 3.00
N GLU A 25 -7.41 -12.76 3.45
CA GLU A 25 -8.81 -12.37 3.42
C GLU A 25 -9.06 -11.09 4.21
N GLU A 26 -8.56 -11.03 5.43
CA GLU A 26 -8.71 -9.84 6.28
C GLU A 26 -8.10 -8.62 5.62
N GLN A 27 -6.92 -8.75 5.05
CA GLN A 27 -6.22 -7.67 4.38
C GLN A 27 -7.00 -7.16 3.16
N ILE A 28 -7.56 -8.08 2.37
CA ILE A 28 -8.36 -7.72 1.20
C ILE A 28 -9.64 -7.01 1.61
N ARG A 29 -10.32 -7.49 2.66
CA ARG A 29 -11.54 -6.84 3.14
C ARG A 29 -11.28 -5.44 3.67
N LYS A 30 -10.18 -5.24 4.38
CA LYS A 30 -9.77 -3.92 4.84
C LYS A 30 -9.45 -2.99 3.68
N SER A 31 -8.80 -3.53 2.65
CA SER A 31 -8.49 -2.76 1.44
C SER A 31 -9.75 -2.31 0.72
N ALA A 32 -10.75 -3.20 0.61
CA ALA A 32 -12.03 -2.87 -0.01
C ALA A 32 -12.76 -1.77 0.77
N GLU A 33 -12.77 -1.85 2.09
CA GLU A 33 -13.36 -0.81 2.94
C GLU A 33 -12.63 0.53 2.76
N HIS A 34 -11.32 0.48 2.65
CA HIS A 34 -10.52 1.68 2.44
C HIS A 34 -10.83 2.33 1.09
N ILE A 35 -10.99 1.53 0.04
CA ILE A 35 -11.39 2.04 -1.27
C ILE A 35 -12.76 2.71 -1.21
N ASP A 36 -13.73 2.08 -0.56
CA ASP A 36 -15.06 2.65 -0.42
C ASP A 36 -15.03 3.97 0.35
N SER A 37 -14.21 4.05 1.39
CA SER A 37 -13.99 5.27 2.15
C SER A 37 -13.42 6.38 1.27
N LEU A 38 -12.45 6.06 0.42
CA LEU A 38 -11.86 7.02 -0.51
C LEU A 38 -12.84 7.48 -1.56
N ILE A 39 -13.71 6.59 -2.05
CA ILE A 39 -14.75 6.95 -3.01
C ILE A 39 -15.68 7.99 -2.41
N ASN A 40 -16.13 7.78 -1.18
CA ASN A 40 -17.00 8.73 -0.49
C ASN A 40 -16.30 10.07 -0.24
N ASP A 41 -15.05 10.02 0.19
CA ASP A 41 -14.28 11.21 0.50
C ASP A 41 -14.01 12.05 -0.76
N TYR A 42 -13.50 11.42 -1.80
CA TYR A 42 -13.16 12.11 -3.05
C TYR A 42 -14.39 12.55 -3.81
N GLY A 43 -15.45 11.74 -3.79
CA GLY A 43 -16.71 12.09 -4.44
C GLY A 43 -17.35 13.35 -3.85
N GLY A 44 -17.08 13.63 -2.57
CA GLY A 44 -17.59 14.83 -1.92
C GLY A 44 -16.70 16.06 -2.06
N LYS A 45 -15.42 15.88 -2.36
CA LYS A 45 -14.44 16.98 -2.38
C LYS A 45 -14.01 17.44 -3.77
N TYR A 46 -13.99 16.51 -4.73
CA TYR A 46 -13.42 16.78 -6.03
C TYR A 46 -14.48 16.70 -7.12
N HIS A 47 -14.31 17.54 -8.13
CA HIS A 47 -15.15 17.49 -9.31
C HIS A 47 -14.68 16.36 -10.22
N TYR A 48 -15.62 15.54 -10.68
CA TYR A 48 -15.34 14.43 -11.59
C TYR A 48 -16.46 14.29 -12.61
N ASN A 49 -16.12 13.75 -13.78
CA ASN A 49 -17.08 13.64 -14.88
C ASN A 49 -17.96 12.39 -14.76
N ASP A 50 -17.36 11.26 -14.39
CA ASP A 50 -18.06 9.99 -14.22
C ASP A 50 -17.37 9.14 -13.16
N HIS A 51 -17.94 7.98 -12.90
CA HIS A 51 -17.43 7.08 -11.87
C HIS A 51 -16.03 6.56 -12.20
N GLN A 52 -15.76 6.30 -13.47
CA GLN A 52 -14.43 5.87 -13.90
C GLN A 52 -13.38 6.96 -13.64
N ASP A 53 -13.72 8.20 -13.88
CA ASP A 53 -12.84 9.33 -13.61
C ASP A 53 -12.49 9.42 -12.11
N LEU A 54 -13.49 9.25 -11.26
CA LEU A 54 -13.30 9.24 -9.81
C LEU A 54 -12.37 8.11 -9.39
N LEU A 55 -12.57 6.91 -9.91
CA LEU A 55 -11.72 5.76 -9.60
C LEU A 55 -10.29 5.97 -10.10
N ALA A 56 -10.11 6.61 -11.25
CA ALA A 56 -8.78 6.93 -11.78
C ALA A 56 -8.04 7.90 -10.86
N MET A 57 -8.73 8.89 -10.33
CA MET A 57 -8.14 9.84 -9.37
C MET A 57 -7.69 9.12 -8.10
N ILE A 58 -8.52 8.23 -7.58
CA ILE A 58 -8.21 7.43 -6.40
C ILE A 58 -7.01 6.52 -6.66
N ALA A 59 -7.00 5.85 -7.81
CA ALA A 59 -5.90 4.97 -8.18
C ALA A 59 -4.58 5.73 -8.27
N LEU A 60 -4.60 6.91 -8.85
CA LEU A 60 -3.42 7.78 -8.93
C LEU A 60 -2.91 8.14 -7.54
N GLN A 61 -3.81 8.52 -6.64
CA GLN A 61 -3.44 8.87 -5.27
C GLN A 61 -2.82 7.68 -4.54
N LEU A 62 -3.42 6.50 -4.66
CA LEU A 62 -2.91 5.30 -4.01
C LEU A 62 -1.54 4.91 -4.57
N ALA A 63 -1.36 5.00 -5.89
CA ALA A 63 -0.08 4.71 -6.52
C ALA A 63 1.00 5.70 -6.05
N ASN A 64 0.65 6.98 -5.99
CA ASN A 64 1.57 8.00 -5.51
C ASN A 64 1.97 7.76 -4.06
N ASN A 65 1.03 7.41 -3.20
CA ASN A 65 1.31 7.10 -1.81
C ASN A 65 2.23 5.86 -1.69
N SER A 66 1.98 4.85 -2.51
CA SER A 66 2.78 3.62 -2.52
C SER A 66 4.22 3.91 -2.93
N LEU A 67 4.42 4.69 -3.99
CA LEU A 67 5.76 5.06 -4.46
C LEU A 67 6.49 5.93 -3.44
N SER A 68 5.79 6.87 -2.82
CA SER A 68 6.35 7.72 -1.80
C SER A 68 6.80 6.92 -0.58
N LEU A 69 5.99 5.96 -0.14
CA LEU A 69 6.34 5.10 0.98
C LEU A 69 7.55 4.22 0.66
N THR A 70 7.62 3.68 -0.54
CA THR A 70 8.77 2.89 -1.00
C THR A 70 10.05 3.73 -0.97
N ALA A 71 9.98 4.96 -1.45
CA ALA A 71 11.11 5.88 -1.43
C ALA A 71 11.57 6.18 -0.01
N GLN A 72 10.64 6.35 0.93
CA GLN A 72 10.97 6.57 2.34
C GLN A 72 11.66 5.36 2.96
N ILE A 73 11.19 4.17 2.67
CA ILE A 73 11.80 2.93 3.16
C ILE A 73 13.23 2.80 2.62
N ASP A 74 13.41 3.01 1.32
CA ASP A 74 14.73 2.93 0.68
C ASP A 74 15.71 3.94 1.29
N TYR A 75 15.25 5.15 1.53
CA TYR A 75 16.05 6.19 2.16
C TYR A 75 16.49 5.78 3.56
N ARG A 76 15.59 5.26 4.37
CA ARG A 76 15.89 4.81 5.72
C ARG A 76 16.87 3.65 5.72
N ASP A 77 16.70 2.70 4.82
CA ASP A 77 17.59 1.54 4.71
C ASP A 77 19.00 1.98 4.32
N ASN A 78 19.12 2.90 3.37
CA ASN A 78 20.40 3.44 2.95
C ASN A 78 21.07 4.22 4.08
N GLU A 79 20.33 5.05 4.79
CA GLU A 79 20.85 5.82 5.91
C GLU A 79 21.37 4.90 7.02
N MET A 80 20.60 3.87 7.36
CA MET A 80 21.00 2.90 8.37
C MET A 80 22.26 2.14 7.92
N SER A 81 22.33 1.75 6.67
CA SER A 81 23.49 1.06 6.13
C SER A 81 24.75 1.93 6.21
N ASP A 82 24.63 3.21 5.88
CA ASP A 82 25.76 4.15 5.98
C ASP A 82 26.22 4.34 7.42
N GLN A 83 25.29 4.44 8.37
CA GLN A 83 25.61 4.53 9.78
C GLN A 83 26.35 3.29 10.28
N LEU A 84 25.92 2.12 9.86
CA LEU A 84 26.58 0.86 10.23
C LEU A 84 27.99 0.80 9.66
N LYS A 85 28.21 1.27 8.45
CA LYS A 85 29.55 1.33 7.85
C LYS A 85 30.47 2.28 8.61
N GLU A 86 29.96 3.41 9.03
CA GLU A 86 30.72 4.36 9.82
C GLU A 86 31.16 3.77 11.17
N ILE A 87 30.27 3.05 11.83
CA ILE A 87 30.57 2.36 13.08
C ILE A 87 31.65 1.31 12.88
N ASP A 88 31.54 0.50 11.83
CA ASP A 88 32.53 -0.53 11.49
C ASP A 88 33.92 0.09 11.27
N LEU A 89 33.98 1.18 10.52
CA LEU A 89 35.23 1.87 10.25
C LEU A 89 35.85 2.42 11.54
N PHE A 90 35.04 2.98 12.40
CA PHE A 90 35.48 3.51 13.68
C PHE A 90 36.08 2.40 14.56
N LEU A 91 35.36 1.26 14.64
CA LEU A 91 35.83 0.12 15.44
C LEU A 91 37.13 -0.45 14.87
N SER A 92 37.25 -0.58 13.56
CA SER A 92 38.47 -1.05 12.91
C SER A 92 39.67 -0.14 13.20
N SER A 93 39.45 1.17 13.17
CA SER A 93 40.51 2.14 13.48
C SER A 93 41.00 2.02 14.91
N ASN A 94 40.11 1.75 15.84
CA ASN A 94 40.46 1.67 17.26
C ASN A 94 41.05 0.35 17.70
N MET A 95 40.85 -0.71 16.88
CA MET A 95 41.35 -2.03 17.20
C MET A 95 42.71 -2.36 16.57
N SER A 96 43.20 -1.52 15.71
CA SER A 96 44.49 -1.73 15.06
C SER A 96 45.66 -1.26 15.88
#